data_2d4b727f13d4e0aef448710a2c013b4b
#
_entry.id   2d4b727f13d4e0aef448710a2c013b4b
#
_cell.length_a   1.000
_cell.length_b   1.000
_cell.length_c   1.000
_cell.angle_alpha   90.00
_cell.angle_beta   90.00
_cell.angle_gamma   90.00
#
_symmetry.space_group_name_H-M   'P 1'
#
loop_
_entity.id
_entity.type
_entity.pdbx_description
1 polymer ?
#
loop_
_entity_poly.entity_id
_entity_poly.type
_entity_poly.pdbx_seq_one_letter_code
_entity_poly.pdbx_strand_id
1 'polypeptide(L)'
;MNLHEYQAKALLKKYGMPVQEGILATNADETVHAFEQLGGKFAVLKAQVHAGGRGKAGGVKVVKSAAEAAEYANQIIGSRLVTYQTDANGQPVNSILVSEDVYPVERELYLGAVVDRSTRRITFMASTEGGVEIEKVAEETPEKIIKVEVDPLVGLMPFQAREVAFALKLKDGQINQFVKVMTAAYQAFVDNDFALFEINPLSVRENGDILCVDAKIGIDSNALYRLPEVAVLRDKSQENERELKASEFDLNYVALEGNIGCMVNGAGLAMATMDIIKLYGGQPANFLDVGGGATKERVIEAFKIILADHSVQGVLINIFGGIVRCDMIAEAIIAAVQEVNVTVPVVVRLEGNNAELGAKLLDESGLKLISAHGLADAAEKIVAAVKA
;
A
#
# COMPACT_ATOMS: atom_id res chain seq x y z
N MET A 1 -5.01 3.76 -1.52
CA MET A 1 -5.82 2.69 -2.17
C MET A 1 -5.08 2.19 -3.40
N ASN A 2 -4.96 0.86 -3.61
CA ASN A 2 -4.36 0.29 -4.82
C ASN A 2 -5.44 -0.18 -5.79
N LEU A 3 -5.12 -0.18 -7.09
CA LEU A 3 -5.96 -0.76 -8.13
C LEU A 3 -5.43 -2.14 -8.54
N HIS A 4 -6.33 -3.06 -8.89
CA HIS A 4 -5.96 -4.26 -9.62
C HIS A 4 -5.43 -3.91 -11.03
N GLU A 5 -4.61 -4.77 -11.62
CA GLU A 5 -4.04 -4.55 -12.95
C GLU A 5 -5.10 -4.25 -14.01
N TYR A 6 -6.22 -5.01 -14.02
CA TYR A 6 -7.30 -4.78 -14.99
C TYR A 6 -7.97 -3.41 -14.82
N GLN A 7 -8.13 -2.95 -13.56
CA GLN A 7 -8.69 -1.62 -13.26
C GLN A 7 -7.71 -0.50 -13.68
N ALA A 8 -6.43 -0.69 -13.36
CA ALA A 8 -5.35 0.21 -13.76
C ALA A 8 -5.29 0.37 -15.28
N LYS A 9 -5.29 -0.73 -16.02
CA LYS A 9 -5.31 -0.72 -17.50
C LYS A 9 -6.56 -0.05 -18.05
N ALA A 10 -7.74 -0.34 -17.51
CA ALA A 10 -8.98 0.29 -17.93
C ALA A 10 -8.96 1.82 -17.71
N LEU A 11 -8.38 2.28 -16.60
CA LEU A 11 -8.22 3.70 -16.31
C LEU A 11 -7.23 4.34 -17.30
N LEU A 12 -6.06 3.75 -17.52
CA LEU A 12 -5.04 4.26 -18.44
C LEU A 12 -5.54 4.31 -19.89
N LYS A 13 -6.37 3.34 -20.32
CA LYS A 13 -7.00 3.30 -21.62
C LYS A 13 -7.91 4.51 -21.88
N LYS A 14 -8.60 5.03 -20.85
CA LYS A 14 -9.42 6.26 -20.94
C LYS A 14 -8.56 7.48 -21.31
N TYR A 15 -7.29 7.49 -20.94
CA TYR A 15 -6.32 8.54 -21.30
C TYR A 15 -5.59 8.28 -22.62
N GLY A 16 -5.97 7.23 -23.36
CA GLY A 16 -5.40 6.89 -24.65
C GLY A 16 -4.05 6.17 -24.58
N MET A 17 -3.68 5.61 -23.42
CA MET A 17 -2.49 4.77 -23.33
C MET A 17 -2.72 3.42 -24.02
N PRO A 18 -1.77 2.92 -24.80
CA PRO A 18 -1.82 1.59 -25.40
C PRO A 18 -1.59 0.54 -24.30
N VAL A 19 -2.62 -0.18 -23.95
CA VAL A 19 -2.56 -1.24 -22.94
C VAL A 19 -2.81 -2.59 -23.55
N GLN A 20 -2.16 -3.63 -23.04
CA GLN A 20 -2.45 -5.03 -23.40
C GLN A 20 -3.91 -5.35 -23.08
N GLU A 21 -4.63 -5.90 -24.05
CA GLU A 21 -6.02 -6.32 -23.86
C GLU A 21 -6.10 -7.54 -22.93
N GLY A 22 -7.20 -7.59 -22.20
CA GLY A 22 -7.45 -8.70 -21.29
C GLY A 22 -8.89 -8.73 -20.82
N ILE A 23 -9.32 -9.92 -20.41
CA ILE A 23 -10.68 -10.21 -19.94
C ILE A 23 -10.58 -10.74 -18.53
N LEU A 24 -11.33 -10.13 -17.59
CA LEU A 24 -11.41 -10.58 -16.21
C LEU A 24 -12.25 -11.85 -16.12
N ALA A 25 -11.78 -12.81 -15.33
CA ALA A 25 -12.48 -14.05 -15.01
C ALA A 25 -12.44 -14.34 -13.51
N THR A 26 -13.55 -14.82 -12.95
CA THR A 26 -13.72 -15.13 -11.52
C THR A 26 -13.87 -16.62 -11.23
N ASN A 27 -13.90 -17.44 -12.27
CA ASN A 27 -13.99 -18.89 -12.20
C ASN A 27 -13.35 -19.54 -13.44
N ALA A 28 -13.24 -20.89 -13.44
CA ALA A 28 -12.61 -21.63 -14.53
C ALA A 28 -13.37 -21.52 -15.86
N ASP A 29 -14.69 -21.53 -15.84
CA ASP A 29 -15.50 -21.47 -17.06
C ASP A 29 -15.35 -20.10 -17.75
N GLU A 30 -15.39 -19.02 -16.97
CA GLU A 30 -15.10 -17.68 -17.47
C GLU A 30 -13.68 -17.55 -18.02
N THR A 31 -12.69 -18.20 -17.35
CA THR A 31 -11.30 -18.19 -17.80
C THR A 31 -11.15 -18.90 -19.16
N VAL A 32 -11.80 -20.03 -19.35
CA VAL A 32 -11.84 -20.75 -20.64
C VAL A 32 -12.49 -19.88 -21.72
N HIS A 33 -13.64 -19.29 -21.42
CA HIS A 33 -14.34 -18.44 -22.36
C HIS A 33 -13.50 -17.22 -22.77
N ALA A 34 -12.84 -16.57 -21.80
CA ALA A 34 -11.94 -15.47 -22.07
C ALA A 34 -10.73 -15.88 -22.93
N PHE A 35 -10.15 -17.07 -22.65
CA PHE A 35 -9.08 -17.64 -23.47
C PHE A 35 -9.51 -17.85 -24.92
N GLU A 36 -10.70 -18.40 -25.14
CA GLU A 36 -11.26 -18.64 -26.49
C GLU A 36 -11.53 -17.30 -27.21
N GLN A 37 -12.09 -16.31 -26.51
CA GLN A 37 -12.33 -14.96 -27.09
C GLN A 37 -11.04 -14.26 -27.52
N LEU A 38 -9.93 -14.49 -26.83
CA LEU A 38 -8.61 -13.96 -27.18
C LEU A 38 -7.88 -14.78 -28.26
N GLY A 39 -8.58 -15.70 -28.93
CA GLY A 39 -8.08 -16.45 -30.07
C GLY A 39 -7.71 -17.91 -29.79
N GLY A 40 -7.78 -18.37 -28.54
CA GLY A 40 -7.69 -19.78 -28.15
C GLY A 40 -6.36 -20.49 -28.42
N LYS A 41 -5.27 -19.73 -28.61
CA LYS A 41 -3.94 -20.30 -28.89
C LYS A 41 -2.93 -20.06 -27.80
N PHE A 42 -2.84 -18.83 -27.35
CA PHE A 42 -1.95 -18.38 -26.28
C PHE A 42 -2.65 -17.32 -25.47
N ALA A 43 -2.52 -17.40 -24.15
CA ALA A 43 -2.89 -16.32 -23.24
C ALA A 43 -1.97 -16.31 -22.03
N VAL A 44 -1.87 -15.15 -21.38
CA VAL A 44 -1.19 -15.00 -20.12
C VAL A 44 -2.24 -14.78 -19.03
N LEU A 45 -2.32 -15.71 -18.09
CA LEU A 45 -3.23 -15.65 -16.95
C LEU A 45 -2.51 -14.99 -15.78
N LYS A 46 -3.08 -13.91 -15.26
CA LYS A 46 -2.46 -13.11 -14.20
C LYS A 46 -3.40 -13.00 -13.00
N ALA A 47 -3.02 -13.58 -11.87
CA ALA A 47 -3.75 -13.42 -10.61
C ALA A 47 -3.89 -11.93 -10.24
N GLN A 48 -5.08 -11.51 -9.85
CA GLN A 48 -5.36 -10.12 -9.50
C GLN A 48 -5.22 -9.94 -7.99
N VAL A 49 -4.05 -9.44 -7.56
CA VAL A 49 -3.70 -9.13 -6.17
C VAL A 49 -2.96 -7.79 -6.10
N HIS A 50 -3.05 -7.09 -4.98
CA HIS A 50 -2.37 -5.82 -4.75
C HIS A 50 -0.90 -5.99 -4.33
N ALA A 51 -0.20 -6.94 -4.95
CA ALA A 51 1.21 -7.19 -4.68
C ALA A 51 2.01 -7.38 -5.98
N GLY A 52 3.25 -6.92 -5.97
CA GLY A 52 4.23 -7.20 -7.02
C GLY A 52 4.85 -8.60 -6.85
N GLY A 53 5.69 -9.00 -7.83
CA GLY A 53 6.38 -10.29 -7.77
C GLY A 53 5.52 -11.51 -8.09
N ARG A 54 4.30 -11.31 -8.60
CA ARG A 54 3.33 -12.37 -8.93
C ARG A 54 3.93 -13.48 -9.80
N GLY A 55 4.75 -13.12 -10.79
CA GLY A 55 5.40 -14.09 -11.69
C GLY A 55 6.25 -15.12 -10.96
N LYS A 56 7.11 -14.67 -10.02
CA LYS A 56 7.97 -15.55 -9.20
C LYS A 56 7.16 -16.39 -8.21
N ALA A 57 6.01 -15.91 -7.79
CA ALA A 57 5.12 -16.59 -6.84
C ALA A 57 4.11 -17.55 -7.50
N GLY A 58 4.19 -17.74 -8.82
CA GLY A 58 3.25 -18.61 -9.54
C GLY A 58 1.90 -17.95 -9.89
N GLY A 59 1.75 -16.66 -9.62
CA GLY A 59 0.55 -15.88 -9.94
C GLY A 59 0.43 -15.44 -11.40
N VAL A 60 1.38 -15.84 -12.27
CA VAL A 60 1.35 -15.59 -13.72
C VAL A 60 1.66 -16.91 -14.44
N LYS A 61 0.80 -17.29 -15.39
CA LYS A 61 0.92 -18.52 -16.15
C LYS A 61 0.63 -18.28 -17.64
N VAL A 62 1.54 -18.70 -18.49
CA VAL A 62 1.26 -18.82 -19.94
C VAL A 62 0.54 -20.12 -20.17
N VAL A 63 -0.56 -20.07 -20.90
CA VAL A 63 -1.39 -21.24 -21.27
C VAL A 63 -1.56 -21.31 -22.78
N LYS A 64 -1.65 -22.56 -23.29
CA LYS A 64 -1.72 -22.86 -24.73
C LYS A 64 -2.98 -23.65 -25.11
N SER A 65 -3.84 -23.92 -24.12
CA SER A 65 -5.09 -24.64 -24.33
C SER A 65 -6.12 -24.23 -23.28
N ALA A 66 -7.41 -24.46 -23.62
CA ALA A 66 -8.52 -24.27 -22.70
C ALA A 66 -8.39 -25.16 -21.44
N ALA A 67 -7.85 -26.38 -21.59
CA ALA A 67 -7.63 -27.29 -20.48
C ALA A 67 -6.61 -26.73 -19.48
N GLU A 68 -5.47 -26.21 -19.97
CA GLU A 68 -4.46 -25.57 -19.12
C GLU A 68 -5.02 -24.31 -18.43
N ALA A 69 -5.86 -23.56 -19.14
CA ALA A 69 -6.50 -22.36 -18.60
C ALA A 69 -7.47 -22.72 -17.44
N ALA A 70 -8.31 -23.74 -17.63
CA ALA A 70 -9.22 -24.24 -16.61
C ALA A 70 -8.47 -24.82 -15.39
N GLU A 71 -7.43 -25.62 -15.62
CA GLU A 71 -6.60 -26.20 -14.55
C GLU A 71 -5.98 -25.12 -13.68
N TYR A 72 -5.32 -24.14 -14.29
CA TYR A 72 -4.70 -23.03 -13.55
C TYR A 72 -5.74 -22.20 -12.79
N ALA A 73 -6.89 -21.89 -13.40
CA ALA A 73 -7.95 -21.14 -12.75
C ALA A 73 -8.47 -21.88 -11.50
N ASN A 74 -8.72 -23.19 -11.59
CA ASN A 74 -9.16 -24.00 -10.46
C ASN A 74 -8.11 -24.09 -9.33
N GLN A 75 -6.83 -23.99 -9.68
CA GLN A 75 -5.73 -24.02 -8.71
C GLN A 75 -5.57 -22.70 -7.98
N ILE A 76 -5.69 -21.55 -8.69
CA ILE A 76 -5.28 -20.25 -8.15
C ILE A 76 -6.45 -19.44 -7.60
N ILE A 77 -7.65 -19.51 -8.20
CA ILE A 77 -8.82 -18.76 -7.71
C ILE A 77 -9.29 -19.35 -6.38
N GLY A 78 -9.50 -18.50 -5.38
CA GLY A 78 -9.82 -18.90 -4.01
C GLY A 78 -8.60 -19.27 -3.15
N SER A 79 -7.40 -19.31 -3.72
CA SER A 79 -6.15 -19.48 -2.96
C SER A 79 -5.62 -18.15 -2.43
N ARG A 80 -4.53 -18.20 -1.68
CA ARG A 80 -3.76 -17.02 -1.26
C ARG A 80 -2.39 -17.04 -1.91
N LEU A 81 -2.02 -15.92 -2.53
CA LEU A 81 -0.73 -15.74 -3.21
C LEU A 81 0.25 -15.04 -2.28
N VAL A 82 1.34 -15.72 -1.93
CA VAL A 82 2.44 -15.16 -1.13
C VAL A 82 3.53 -14.69 -2.08
N THR A 83 3.88 -13.42 -2.01
CA THR A 83 4.99 -12.81 -2.76
C THR A 83 5.98 -12.16 -1.80
N TYR A 84 7.12 -11.68 -2.28
CA TYR A 84 8.07 -10.94 -1.45
C TYR A 84 7.53 -9.58 -0.94
N GLN A 85 6.39 -9.12 -1.47
CA GLN A 85 5.72 -7.88 -1.06
C GLN A 85 4.54 -8.13 -0.11
N THR A 86 4.18 -9.38 0.19
CA THR A 86 3.09 -9.73 1.10
C THR A 86 3.65 -10.22 2.42
N ASP A 87 2.82 -10.26 3.44
CA ASP A 87 3.08 -11.04 4.65
C ASP A 87 3.04 -12.57 4.36
N ALA A 88 3.28 -13.38 5.39
CA ALA A 88 3.25 -14.85 5.28
C ALA A 88 1.86 -15.40 4.93
N ASN A 89 0.78 -14.65 5.20
CA ASN A 89 -0.58 -15.05 4.88
C ASN A 89 -0.90 -14.83 3.38
N GLY A 90 -0.15 -13.99 2.69
CA GLY A 90 -0.38 -13.64 1.29
C GLY A 90 -1.68 -12.87 1.04
N GLN A 91 -1.99 -12.63 -0.22
CA GLN A 91 -3.20 -11.93 -0.67
C GLN A 91 -4.21 -12.91 -1.29
N PRO A 92 -5.53 -12.76 -1.04
CA PRO A 92 -6.54 -13.62 -1.64
C PRO A 92 -6.62 -13.39 -3.16
N VAL A 93 -6.68 -14.47 -3.92
CA VAL A 93 -6.87 -14.44 -5.38
C VAL A 93 -8.35 -14.64 -5.69
N ASN A 94 -9.07 -13.55 -5.92
CA ASN A 94 -10.50 -13.59 -6.23
C ASN A 94 -10.80 -13.66 -7.73
N SER A 95 -9.81 -13.30 -8.57
CA SER A 95 -9.97 -13.25 -10.02
C SER A 95 -8.64 -13.36 -10.76
N ILE A 96 -8.74 -13.66 -12.05
CA ILE A 96 -7.63 -13.73 -13.00
C ILE A 96 -7.90 -12.76 -14.13
N LEU A 97 -6.88 -12.04 -14.58
CA LEU A 97 -6.88 -11.34 -15.86
C LEU A 97 -6.32 -12.28 -16.92
N VAL A 98 -7.15 -12.69 -17.87
CA VAL A 98 -6.73 -13.44 -19.06
C VAL A 98 -6.31 -12.40 -20.09
N SER A 99 -5.03 -12.34 -20.41
CA SER A 99 -4.45 -11.33 -21.30
C SER A 99 -3.98 -11.96 -22.61
N GLU A 100 -4.08 -11.18 -23.69
CA GLU A 100 -3.52 -11.58 -24.99
C GLU A 100 -2.00 -11.78 -24.91
N ASP A 101 -1.46 -12.56 -25.85
CA ASP A 101 -0.03 -12.67 -26.06
C ASP A 101 0.50 -11.41 -26.75
N VAL A 102 1.59 -10.86 -26.22
CA VAL A 102 2.22 -9.64 -26.74
C VAL A 102 3.48 -9.93 -27.57
N TYR A 103 3.94 -11.18 -27.56
CA TYR A 103 5.14 -11.57 -28.31
C TYR A 103 4.91 -11.60 -29.82
N PRO A 104 5.94 -11.33 -30.62
CA PRO A 104 7.32 -11.05 -30.23
C PRO A 104 7.59 -9.64 -29.72
N VAL A 105 8.41 -9.53 -28.66
CA VAL A 105 8.85 -8.29 -28.01
C VAL A 105 10.32 -8.05 -28.32
N GLU A 106 10.67 -6.85 -28.83
CA GLU A 106 12.05 -6.45 -29.07
C GLU A 106 12.77 -6.12 -27.75
N ARG A 107 12.10 -5.33 -26.88
CA ARG A 107 12.66 -4.88 -25.61
C ARG A 107 11.56 -4.63 -24.57
N GLU A 108 11.94 -4.79 -23.34
CA GLU A 108 11.16 -4.42 -22.16
C GLU A 108 11.77 -3.24 -21.46
N LEU A 109 10.97 -2.23 -21.18
CA LEU A 109 11.34 -0.99 -20.52
C LEU A 109 10.58 -0.86 -19.22
N TYR A 110 11.07 0.02 -18.35
CA TYR A 110 10.38 0.47 -17.15
C TYR A 110 9.92 1.91 -17.31
N LEU A 111 8.72 2.22 -16.84
CA LEU A 111 8.22 3.59 -16.68
C LEU A 111 7.42 3.70 -15.39
N GLY A 112 7.85 4.56 -14.48
CA GLY A 112 7.16 4.83 -13.23
C GLY A 112 7.06 6.33 -12.94
N ALA A 113 6.18 6.70 -12.02
CA ALA A 113 6.09 8.05 -11.49
C ALA A 113 5.63 8.02 -10.03
N VAL A 114 6.19 8.91 -9.23
CA VAL A 114 5.85 9.12 -7.82
C VAL A 114 5.84 10.61 -7.49
N VAL A 115 5.19 10.95 -6.38
CA VAL A 115 5.37 12.27 -5.76
C VAL A 115 6.65 12.23 -4.93
N ASP A 116 7.69 12.90 -5.38
CA ASP A 116 8.92 13.07 -4.61
C ASP A 116 8.72 14.17 -3.55
N ARG A 117 8.76 13.75 -2.29
CA ARG A 117 8.55 14.64 -1.14
C ARG A 117 9.71 15.61 -0.92
N SER A 118 10.92 15.28 -1.35
CA SER A 118 12.10 16.13 -1.20
C SER A 118 12.06 17.31 -2.16
N THR A 119 11.70 17.06 -3.41
CA THR A 119 11.58 18.08 -4.46
C THR A 119 10.18 18.69 -4.55
N ARG A 120 9.17 18.02 -3.93
CA ARG A 120 7.74 18.39 -4.00
C ARG A 120 7.20 18.40 -5.44
N ARG A 121 7.68 17.44 -6.25
CA ARG A 121 7.35 17.31 -7.68
C ARG A 121 6.93 15.90 -8.01
N ILE A 122 6.19 15.75 -9.09
CA ILE A 122 6.02 14.44 -9.70
C ILE A 122 7.32 14.11 -10.44
N THR A 123 7.94 13.00 -10.04
CA THR A 123 9.18 12.51 -10.65
C THR A 123 8.89 11.27 -11.44
N PHE A 124 9.09 11.35 -12.77
CA PHE A 124 9.09 10.18 -13.63
C PHE A 124 10.44 9.48 -13.57
N MET A 125 10.39 8.16 -13.57
CA MET A 125 11.54 7.27 -13.62
C MET A 125 11.36 6.33 -14.80
N ALA A 126 12.42 6.16 -15.58
CA ALA A 126 12.42 5.25 -16.71
C ALA A 126 13.73 4.47 -16.76
N SER A 127 13.69 3.24 -17.29
CA SER A 127 14.90 2.42 -17.47
C SER A 127 14.79 1.53 -18.69
N THR A 128 15.92 1.18 -19.27
CA THR A 128 16.06 0.11 -20.28
C THR A 128 15.96 -1.29 -19.69
N GLU A 129 15.97 -1.41 -18.36
CA GLU A 129 15.83 -2.65 -17.62
C GLU A 129 14.35 -2.82 -17.19
N GLY A 130 13.52 -3.35 -18.09
CA GLY A 130 12.12 -3.68 -17.81
C GLY A 130 11.93 -5.16 -17.49
N GLY A 131 10.75 -5.51 -16.95
CA GLY A 131 10.41 -6.89 -16.57
C GLY A 131 11.17 -7.43 -15.36
N VAL A 132 11.95 -6.59 -14.67
CA VAL A 132 12.75 -6.93 -13.50
C VAL A 132 12.37 -6.08 -12.28
N GLU A 133 12.90 -6.44 -11.10
CA GLU A 133 12.70 -5.67 -9.86
C GLU A 133 13.49 -4.35 -9.96
N ILE A 134 12.77 -3.25 -10.17
CA ILE A 134 13.39 -1.94 -10.41
C ILE A 134 14.15 -1.42 -9.18
N GLU A 135 13.75 -1.84 -7.98
CA GLU A 135 14.42 -1.51 -6.72
C GLU A 135 15.86 -2.02 -6.71
N LYS A 136 16.09 -3.22 -7.23
CA LYS A 136 17.45 -3.78 -7.38
C LYS A 136 18.27 -3.02 -8.41
N VAL A 137 17.64 -2.62 -9.53
CA VAL A 137 18.31 -1.79 -10.54
C VAL A 137 18.72 -0.44 -9.92
N ALA A 138 17.84 0.15 -9.10
CA ALA A 138 18.13 1.41 -8.42
C ALA A 138 19.26 1.29 -7.36
N GLU A 139 19.38 0.13 -6.72
CA GLU A 139 20.44 -0.14 -5.72
C GLU A 139 21.79 -0.50 -6.39
N GLU A 140 21.78 -1.41 -7.36
CA GLU A 140 22.99 -1.96 -7.97
C GLU A 140 23.55 -1.10 -9.11
N THR A 141 22.67 -0.45 -9.89
CA THR A 141 23.03 0.34 -11.09
C THR A 141 22.17 1.60 -11.21
N PRO A 142 22.23 2.54 -10.24
CA PRO A 142 21.37 3.72 -10.19
C PRO A 142 21.47 4.63 -11.43
N GLU A 143 22.60 4.58 -12.14
CA GLU A 143 22.83 5.31 -13.40
C GLU A 143 21.92 4.83 -14.55
N LYS A 144 21.32 3.65 -14.44
CA LYS A 144 20.33 3.15 -15.41
C LYS A 144 18.93 3.72 -15.19
N ILE A 145 18.70 4.41 -14.08
CA ILE A 145 17.42 5.06 -13.78
C ILE A 145 17.47 6.50 -14.28
N ILE A 146 16.75 6.76 -15.36
CA ILE A 146 16.53 8.10 -15.91
C ILE A 146 15.45 8.77 -15.09
N LYS A 147 15.71 9.96 -14.54
CA LYS A 147 14.74 10.72 -13.74
C LYS A 147 14.38 12.03 -14.43
N VAL A 148 13.11 12.38 -14.42
CA VAL A 148 12.58 13.66 -14.89
C VAL A 148 11.62 14.22 -13.86
N GLU A 149 11.95 15.36 -13.31
CA GLU A 149 11.08 16.11 -12.40
C GLU A 149 10.15 17.01 -13.20
N VAL A 150 8.86 16.96 -12.88
CA VAL A 150 7.85 17.79 -13.53
C VAL A 150 7.48 18.95 -12.61
N ASP A 151 7.63 20.17 -13.11
CA ASP A 151 7.20 21.35 -12.38
C ASP A 151 5.67 21.40 -12.34
N PRO A 152 5.04 21.47 -11.14
CA PRO A 152 3.58 21.39 -11.01
C PRO A 152 2.84 22.60 -11.63
N LEU A 153 3.51 23.72 -11.84
CA LEU A 153 2.91 24.90 -12.47
C LEU A 153 2.89 24.83 -13.98
N VAL A 154 3.88 24.15 -14.58
CA VAL A 154 4.04 24.03 -16.04
C VAL A 154 3.48 22.72 -16.57
N GLY A 155 3.56 21.66 -15.76
CA GLY A 155 3.23 20.31 -16.16
C GLY A 155 4.33 19.65 -17.00
N LEU A 156 4.08 18.42 -17.43
CA LEU A 156 5.02 17.66 -18.26
C LEU A 156 5.06 18.25 -19.68
N MET A 157 6.25 18.69 -20.07
CA MET A 157 6.47 19.25 -21.41
C MET A 157 6.93 18.17 -22.40
N PRO A 158 6.48 18.20 -23.66
CA PRO A 158 6.84 17.19 -24.66
C PRO A 158 8.35 17.01 -24.89
N PHE A 159 9.16 18.04 -24.65
CA PHE A 159 10.61 17.91 -24.78
C PHE A 159 11.20 17.01 -23.68
N GLN A 160 10.70 17.07 -22.45
CA GLN A 160 11.13 16.20 -21.36
C GLN A 160 10.85 14.73 -21.69
N ALA A 161 9.65 14.42 -22.21
CA ALA A 161 9.33 13.07 -22.66
C ALA A 161 10.22 12.60 -23.80
N ARG A 162 10.63 13.52 -24.73
CA ARG A 162 11.58 13.18 -25.80
C ARG A 162 12.98 12.90 -25.27
N GLU A 163 13.46 13.66 -24.29
CA GLU A 163 14.74 13.41 -23.63
C GLU A 163 14.77 12.00 -23.02
N VAL A 164 13.71 11.60 -22.32
CA VAL A 164 13.59 10.24 -21.78
C VAL A 164 13.57 9.21 -22.93
N ALA A 165 12.79 9.45 -23.99
CA ALA A 165 12.73 8.54 -25.14
C ALA A 165 14.11 8.31 -25.78
N PHE A 166 14.91 9.36 -25.94
CA PHE A 166 16.29 9.23 -26.43
C PHE A 166 17.20 8.48 -25.46
N ALA A 167 17.10 8.76 -24.17
CA ALA A 167 17.87 8.05 -23.16
C ALA A 167 17.50 6.55 -23.08
N LEU A 168 16.25 6.20 -23.34
CA LEU A 168 15.76 4.82 -23.50
C LEU A 168 16.16 4.21 -24.87
N LYS A 169 16.87 4.95 -25.73
CA LYS A 169 17.31 4.52 -27.07
C LYS A 169 16.14 4.12 -27.97
N LEU A 170 14.99 4.79 -27.84
CA LEU A 170 13.86 4.64 -28.72
C LEU A 170 14.15 5.30 -30.07
N LYS A 171 13.58 4.76 -31.16
CA LYS A 171 13.87 5.17 -32.53
C LYS A 171 12.59 5.60 -33.28
N ASP A 172 12.75 6.46 -34.23
CA ASP A 172 11.72 6.85 -35.21
C ASP A 172 10.33 7.10 -34.60
N GLY A 173 9.32 6.34 -35.02
CA GLY A 173 7.94 6.44 -34.55
C GLY A 173 7.77 6.10 -33.09
N GLN A 174 8.68 5.30 -32.50
CA GLN A 174 8.63 4.93 -31.07
C GLN A 174 8.76 6.16 -30.17
N ILE A 175 9.58 7.16 -30.56
CA ILE A 175 9.76 8.40 -29.80
C ILE A 175 8.41 9.12 -29.64
N ASN A 176 7.66 9.27 -30.76
CA ASN A 176 6.37 9.95 -30.70
C ASN A 176 5.30 9.15 -29.95
N GLN A 177 5.34 7.81 -30.02
CA GLN A 177 4.47 6.95 -29.21
C GLN A 177 4.78 7.12 -27.74
N PHE A 178 6.07 7.09 -27.34
CA PHE A 178 6.48 7.25 -25.96
C PHE A 178 6.10 8.63 -25.40
N VAL A 179 6.26 9.70 -26.17
CA VAL A 179 5.82 11.05 -25.78
C VAL A 179 4.32 11.06 -25.47
N LYS A 180 3.50 10.40 -26.29
CA LYS A 180 2.05 10.26 -26.03
C LYS A 180 1.78 9.47 -24.76
N VAL A 181 2.47 8.32 -24.55
CA VAL A 181 2.35 7.49 -23.36
C VAL A 181 2.70 8.27 -22.10
N MET A 182 3.85 8.94 -22.08
CA MET A 182 4.30 9.70 -20.91
C MET A 182 3.41 10.90 -20.60
N THR A 183 2.91 11.59 -21.64
CA THR A 183 1.96 12.71 -21.48
C THR A 183 0.62 12.23 -20.93
N ALA A 184 0.09 11.13 -21.45
CA ALA A 184 -1.14 10.52 -20.97
C ALA A 184 -1.00 9.99 -19.54
N ALA A 185 0.14 9.39 -19.21
CA ALA A 185 0.46 8.95 -17.85
C ALA A 185 0.49 10.12 -16.86
N TYR A 186 1.11 11.25 -17.23
CA TYR A 186 1.12 12.46 -16.42
C TYR A 186 -0.29 13.00 -16.18
N GLN A 187 -1.11 13.09 -17.24
CA GLN A 187 -2.48 13.57 -17.11
C GLN A 187 -3.31 12.65 -16.20
N ALA A 188 -3.21 11.32 -16.41
CA ALA A 188 -3.88 10.35 -15.55
C ALA A 188 -3.42 10.46 -14.08
N PHE A 189 -2.12 10.68 -13.86
CA PHE A 189 -1.53 10.85 -12.54
C PHE A 189 -2.12 12.04 -11.78
N VAL A 190 -2.21 13.19 -12.45
CA VAL A 190 -2.73 14.44 -11.85
C VAL A 190 -4.24 14.38 -11.65
N ASP A 191 -4.99 13.92 -12.66
CA ASP A 191 -6.46 13.93 -12.62
C ASP A 191 -7.03 12.96 -11.58
N ASN A 192 -6.31 11.89 -11.27
CA ASN A 192 -6.76 10.86 -10.34
C ASN A 192 -5.94 10.77 -9.04
N ASP A 193 -5.16 11.79 -8.72
CA ASP A 193 -4.29 11.82 -7.52
C ASP A 193 -3.52 10.51 -7.31
N PHE A 194 -2.75 10.09 -8.31
CA PHE A 194 -1.90 8.92 -8.12
C PHE A 194 -0.82 9.20 -7.08
N ALA A 195 -0.62 8.28 -6.18
CA ALA A 195 0.54 8.23 -5.28
C ALA A 195 1.70 7.42 -5.90
N LEU A 196 1.34 6.45 -6.74
CA LEU A 196 2.25 5.59 -7.49
C LEU A 196 1.65 5.29 -8.87
N PHE A 197 2.49 5.37 -9.87
CA PHE A 197 2.24 4.86 -11.22
C PHE A 197 3.44 4.02 -11.66
N GLU A 198 3.20 2.82 -12.14
CA GLU A 198 4.25 1.92 -12.61
C GLU A 198 3.75 1.07 -13.77
N ILE A 199 4.53 1.05 -14.85
CA ILE A 199 4.38 0.15 -15.99
C ILE A 199 5.66 -0.68 -16.07
N ASN A 200 5.56 -1.96 -15.78
CA ASN A 200 6.71 -2.87 -15.73
C ASN A 200 6.32 -4.30 -16.15
N PRO A 201 6.50 -4.68 -17.43
CA PRO A 201 7.19 -3.91 -18.48
C PRO A 201 6.31 -2.97 -19.31
N LEU A 202 6.94 -1.91 -19.84
CA LEU A 202 6.52 -1.18 -21.01
C LEU A 202 7.24 -1.82 -22.20
N SER A 203 6.53 -2.59 -23.00
CA SER A 203 7.14 -3.38 -24.08
C SER A 203 7.22 -2.61 -25.38
N VAL A 204 8.36 -2.74 -26.07
CA VAL A 204 8.54 -2.36 -27.48
C VAL A 204 8.45 -3.63 -28.29
N ARG A 205 7.41 -3.75 -29.12
CA ARG A 205 7.18 -4.92 -29.98
C ARG A 205 8.07 -4.86 -31.23
N GLU A 206 8.31 -6.01 -31.86
CA GLU A 206 9.12 -6.07 -33.08
C GLU A 206 8.55 -5.21 -34.25
N ASN A 207 7.24 -4.97 -34.28
CA ASN A 207 6.61 -4.08 -35.23
C ASN A 207 6.83 -2.58 -34.92
N GLY A 208 7.52 -2.27 -33.81
CA GLY A 208 7.82 -0.92 -33.33
C GLY A 208 6.75 -0.30 -32.45
N ASP A 209 5.65 -1.00 -32.12
CA ASP A 209 4.61 -0.49 -31.24
C ASP A 209 5.06 -0.55 -29.77
N ILE A 210 4.66 0.47 -29.01
CA ILE A 210 4.85 0.51 -27.55
C ILE A 210 3.55 0.07 -26.88
N LEU A 211 3.65 -0.84 -25.91
CA LEU A 211 2.49 -1.42 -25.21
C LEU A 211 2.73 -1.53 -23.70
N CYS A 212 1.78 -1.07 -22.92
CA CYS A 212 1.76 -1.26 -21.45
C CYS A 212 1.27 -2.68 -21.15
N VAL A 213 2.17 -3.55 -20.69
CA VAL A 213 1.88 -4.99 -20.46
C VAL A 213 1.41 -5.27 -19.05
N ASP A 214 2.00 -4.61 -18.07
CA ASP A 214 1.55 -4.64 -16.67
C ASP A 214 1.40 -3.20 -16.16
N ALA A 215 0.50 -3.00 -15.21
CA ALA A 215 0.24 -1.69 -14.63
C ALA A 215 -0.05 -1.81 -13.13
N LYS A 216 0.66 -1.01 -12.33
CA LYS A 216 0.44 -0.86 -10.89
C LYS A 216 0.16 0.61 -10.59
N ILE A 217 -1.00 0.88 -10.02
CA ILE A 217 -1.45 2.23 -9.67
C ILE A 217 -1.88 2.25 -8.21
N GLY A 218 -1.29 3.17 -7.46
CA GLY A 218 -1.75 3.57 -6.14
C GLY A 218 -2.42 4.94 -6.20
N ILE A 219 -3.59 5.07 -5.62
CA ILE A 219 -4.36 6.33 -5.51
C ILE A 219 -4.19 6.90 -4.09
N ASP A 220 -4.04 8.20 -3.96
CA ASP A 220 -4.10 8.85 -2.65
C ASP A 220 -5.53 8.69 -2.08
N SER A 221 -5.65 7.93 -0.99
CA SER A 221 -6.94 7.68 -0.36
C SER A 221 -7.63 8.95 0.15
N ASN A 222 -6.84 10.00 0.45
CA ASN A 222 -7.39 11.29 0.86
C ASN A 222 -8.12 12.02 -0.27
N ALA A 223 -7.90 11.65 -1.53
CA ALA A 223 -8.56 12.25 -2.69
C ALA A 223 -9.86 11.55 -3.09
N LEU A 224 -10.18 10.39 -2.54
CA LEU A 224 -11.31 9.55 -2.98
C LEU A 224 -12.67 10.25 -2.87
N TYR A 225 -12.82 11.21 -1.95
CA TYR A 225 -14.07 12.00 -1.81
C TYR A 225 -14.43 12.78 -3.08
N ARG A 226 -13.44 13.17 -3.90
CA ARG A 226 -13.64 13.86 -5.17
C ARG A 226 -13.55 12.95 -6.41
N LEU A 227 -13.24 11.67 -6.20
CA LEU A 227 -13.04 10.66 -7.25
C LEU A 227 -14.04 9.48 -7.09
N PRO A 228 -15.35 9.71 -7.15
CA PRO A 228 -16.34 8.67 -6.86
C PRO A 228 -16.26 7.47 -7.81
N GLU A 229 -15.90 7.68 -9.08
CA GLU A 229 -15.73 6.60 -10.06
C GLU A 229 -14.51 5.70 -9.75
N VAL A 230 -13.48 6.26 -9.09
CA VAL A 230 -12.30 5.52 -8.66
C VAL A 230 -12.56 4.85 -7.31
N ALA A 231 -13.26 5.53 -6.41
CA ALA A 231 -13.55 5.01 -5.07
C ALA A 231 -14.32 3.67 -5.09
N VAL A 232 -15.22 3.48 -6.07
CA VAL A 232 -15.98 2.21 -6.23
C VAL A 232 -15.11 1.03 -6.67
N LEU A 233 -13.90 1.29 -7.15
CA LEU A 233 -12.94 0.25 -7.56
C LEU A 233 -12.16 -0.34 -6.38
N ARG A 234 -12.36 0.17 -5.15
CA ARG A 234 -11.64 -0.28 -3.96
C ARG A 234 -12.00 -1.71 -3.62
N ASP A 235 -10.98 -2.58 -3.57
CA ASP A 235 -11.11 -3.96 -3.11
C ASP A 235 -10.63 -4.08 -1.66
N LYS A 236 -11.58 -4.05 -0.74
CA LYS A 236 -11.29 -4.17 0.70
C LYS A 236 -10.69 -5.53 1.08
N SER A 237 -10.92 -6.59 0.30
CA SER A 237 -10.36 -7.92 0.59
C SER A 237 -8.84 -7.99 0.45
N GLN A 238 -8.26 -7.00 -0.24
CA GLN A 238 -6.81 -6.85 -0.45
C GLN A 238 -6.14 -5.92 0.57
N GLU A 239 -6.90 -5.32 1.48
CA GLU A 239 -6.38 -4.39 2.47
C GLU A 239 -6.18 -5.09 3.83
N ASN A 240 -5.36 -4.49 4.69
CA ASN A 240 -5.15 -5.02 6.04
C ASN A 240 -6.46 -4.87 6.84
N GLU A 241 -6.96 -5.95 7.43
CA GLU A 241 -8.24 -5.98 8.16
C GLU A 241 -8.27 -5.02 9.34
N ARG A 242 -7.12 -4.82 10.04
CA ARG A 242 -7.00 -3.89 11.17
C ARG A 242 -7.05 -2.44 10.71
N GLU A 243 -6.39 -2.12 9.58
CA GLU A 243 -6.43 -0.79 8.98
C GLU A 243 -7.83 -0.44 8.46
N LEU A 244 -8.51 -1.42 7.85
CA LEU A 244 -9.91 -1.28 7.45
C LEU A 244 -10.80 -0.99 8.64
N LYS A 245 -10.69 -1.80 9.70
CA LYS A 245 -11.51 -1.63 10.90
C LYS A 245 -11.23 -0.30 11.58
N ALA A 246 -9.98 0.13 11.65
CA ALA A 246 -9.60 1.44 12.19
C ALA A 246 -10.25 2.59 11.42
N SER A 247 -10.32 2.49 10.10
CA SER A 247 -10.95 3.51 9.25
C SER A 247 -12.46 3.66 9.49
N GLU A 248 -13.15 2.63 9.96
CA GLU A 248 -14.59 2.69 10.32
C GLU A 248 -14.85 3.58 11.55
N PHE A 249 -13.82 3.76 12.39
CA PHE A 249 -13.88 4.60 13.61
C PHE A 249 -13.09 5.91 13.47
N ASP A 250 -12.74 6.31 12.26
CA ASP A 250 -11.88 7.48 11.98
C ASP A 250 -10.55 7.44 12.75
N LEU A 251 -9.97 6.27 12.93
CA LEU A 251 -8.66 6.06 13.52
C LEU A 251 -7.59 5.96 12.42
N ASN A 252 -6.47 6.64 12.62
CA ASN A 252 -5.32 6.49 11.74
C ASN A 252 -4.45 5.34 12.26
N TYR A 253 -4.50 4.20 11.60
CA TYR A 253 -3.77 2.98 11.97
C TYR A 253 -2.92 2.49 10.81
N VAL A 254 -1.67 2.09 11.12
CA VAL A 254 -0.78 1.37 10.20
C VAL A 254 -0.21 0.17 10.95
N ALA A 255 -0.36 -1.02 10.39
CA ALA A 255 0.23 -2.23 10.92
C ALA A 255 1.75 -2.25 10.69
N LEU A 256 2.53 -2.67 11.69
CA LEU A 256 3.98 -2.82 11.62
C LEU A 256 4.38 -4.21 12.15
N GLU A 257 5.63 -4.59 11.88
CA GLU A 257 6.22 -5.85 12.35
C GLU A 257 6.89 -5.64 13.72
N GLY A 258 6.12 -5.71 14.80
CA GLY A 258 6.63 -5.54 16.15
C GLY A 258 5.77 -6.24 17.20
N ASN A 259 6.08 -6.01 18.47
CA ASN A 259 5.40 -6.64 19.59
C ASN A 259 4.92 -5.66 20.67
N ILE A 260 5.10 -4.36 20.46
CA ILE A 260 4.61 -3.31 21.36
C ILE A 260 3.54 -2.51 20.66
N GLY A 261 2.28 -2.68 21.08
CA GLY A 261 1.16 -1.87 20.59
C GLY A 261 1.29 -0.43 21.03
N CYS A 262 0.98 0.52 20.15
CA CYS A 262 1.06 1.95 20.41
C CYS A 262 -0.31 2.61 20.26
N MET A 263 -0.73 3.42 21.23
CA MET A 263 -1.90 4.28 21.17
C MET A 263 -1.52 5.70 21.56
N VAL A 264 -1.69 6.65 20.66
CA VAL A 264 -1.20 8.01 20.83
C VAL A 264 -2.23 9.00 20.27
N ASN A 265 -2.27 10.21 20.78
CA ASN A 265 -3.04 11.30 20.17
C ASN A 265 -2.13 12.30 19.48
N GLY A 266 -2.16 12.26 18.14
CA GLY A 266 -1.37 13.10 17.26
C GLY A 266 -0.23 12.35 16.57
N ALA A 267 -0.17 12.47 15.25
CA ALA A 267 0.75 11.74 14.38
C ALA A 267 2.24 11.97 14.73
N GLY A 268 2.61 13.22 15.06
CA GLY A 268 3.99 13.56 15.45
C GLY A 268 4.40 12.87 16.75
N LEU A 269 3.50 12.84 17.73
CA LEU A 269 3.75 12.15 19.01
C LEU A 269 3.80 10.62 18.82
N ALA A 270 2.98 10.08 17.90
CA ALA A 270 3.01 8.65 17.55
C ALA A 270 4.36 8.26 16.92
N MET A 271 4.88 9.03 15.99
CA MET A 271 6.21 8.80 15.41
C MET A 271 7.31 8.87 16.46
N ALA A 272 7.31 9.91 17.30
CA ALA A 272 8.28 10.03 18.41
C ALA A 272 8.18 8.88 19.41
N THR A 273 6.97 8.37 19.67
CA THR A 273 6.75 7.21 20.54
C THR A 273 7.34 5.94 19.95
N MET A 274 7.17 5.71 18.65
CA MET A 274 7.76 4.57 17.97
C MET A 274 9.30 4.66 17.95
N ASP A 275 9.85 5.85 17.72
CA ASP A 275 11.30 6.06 17.71
C ASP A 275 11.92 5.81 19.06
N ILE A 276 11.31 6.29 20.15
CA ILE A 276 11.84 6.06 21.49
C ILE A 276 11.73 4.58 21.90
N ILE A 277 10.67 3.87 21.53
CA ILE A 277 10.56 2.42 21.74
C ILE A 277 11.73 1.70 21.06
N LYS A 278 12.04 2.04 19.81
CA LYS A 278 13.19 1.46 19.08
C LYS A 278 14.52 1.80 19.75
N LEU A 279 14.71 3.04 20.19
CA LEU A 279 15.92 3.49 20.90
C LEU A 279 16.18 2.66 22.16
N TYR A 280 15.12 2.24 22.88
CA TYR A 280 15.22 1.38 24.07
C TYR A 280 15.23 -0.13 23.74
N GLY A 281 15.30 -0.48 22.44
CA GLY A 281 15.45 -1.86 21.98
C GLY A 281 14.13 -2.64 21.89
N GLY A 282 12.98 -1.96 21.86
CA GLY A 282 11.66 -2.52 21.59
C GLY A 282 11.30 -2.45 20.09
N GLN A 283 10.18 -3.08 19.73
CA GLN A 283 9.68 -3.08 18.34
C GLN A 283 8.20 -2.66 18.34
N PRO A 284 7.85 -1.48 17.78
CA PRO A 284 6.46 -1.06 17.67
C PRO A 284 5.69 -1.95 16.69
N ALA A 285 4.50 -2.42 17.12
CA ALA A 285 3.61 -3.28 16.33
C ALA A 285 2.67 -2.47 15.41
N ASN A 286 2.49 -1.19 15.70
CA ASN A 286 1.61 -0.33 14.92
C ASN A 286 1.92 1.15 15.13
N PHE A 287 1.56 1.95 14.14
CA PHE A 287 1.22 3.36 14.32
C PHE A 287 -0.26 3.46 14.62
N LEU A 288 -0.67 4.23 15.63
CA LEU A 288 -2.07 4.56 15.87
C LEU A 288 -2.22 5.94 16.48
N ASP A 289 -2.95 6.80 15.77
CA ASP A 289 -3.34 8.13 16.22
C ASP A 289 -4.85 8.17 16.43
N VAL A 290 -5.28 8.34 17.69
CA VAL A 290 -6.70 8.45 18.04
C VAL A 290 -7.26 9.87 17.79
N GLY A 291 -6.40 10.81 17.38
CA GLY A 291 -6.76 12.19 17.09
C GLY A 291 -6.99 13.06 18.34
N GLY A 292 -7.08 14.36 18.10
CA GLY A 292 -7.29 15.37 19.15
C GLY A 292 -8.72 15.42 19.70
N GLY A 293 -9.66 14.66 19.17
CA GLY A 293 -11.06 14.57 19.59
C GLY A 293 -11.45 13.15 20.04
N ALA A 294 -10.51 12.38 20.61
CA ALA A 294 -10.75 11.01 21.00
C ALA A 294 -11.93 10.88 21.98
N THR A 295 -12.93 10.08 21.60
CA THR A 295 -14.04 9.69 22.46
C THR A 295 -13.75 8.35 23.15
N LYS A 296 -14.55 8.04 24.17
CA LYS A 296 -14.45 6.75 24.87
C LYS A 296 -14.59 5.57 23.89
N GLU A 297 -15.51 5.63 22.96
CA GLU A 297 -15.78 4.60 21.96
C GLU A 297 -14.58 4.38 21.04
N ARG A 298 -13.95 5.47 20.57
CA ARG A 298 -12.73 5.39 19.74
C ARG A 298 -11.57 4.75 20.48
N VAL A 299 -11.38 5.08 21.76
CA VAL A 299 -10.31 4.50 22.59
C VAL A 299 -10.55 3.00 22.80
N ILE A 300 -11.80 2.58 23.07
CA ILE A 300 -12.16 1.16 23.21
C ILE A 300 -11.85 0.40 21.92
N GLU A 301 -12.29 0.91 20.76
CA GLU A 301 -12.06 0.25 19.49
C GLU A 301 -10.58 0.25 19.10
N ALA A 302 -9.83 1.32 19.41
CA ALA A 302 -8.38 1.35 19.24
C ALA A 302 -7.68 0.21 20.04
N PHE A 303 -8.09 -0.01 21.29
CA PHE A 303 -7.60 -1.13 22.10
C PHE A 303 -7.93 -2.48 21.49
N LYS A 304 -9.18 -2.69 21.06
CA LYS A 304 -9.59 -3.93 20.38
C LYS A 304 -8.76 -4.23 19.14
N ILE A 305 -8.49 -3.19 18.32
CA ILE A 305 -7.69 -3.32 17.11
C ILE A 305 -6.23 -3.69 17.43
N ILE A 306 -5.63 -3.03 18.44
CA ILE A 306 -4.25 -3.34 18.86
C ILE A 306 -4.15 -4.78 19.36
N LEU A 307 -5.09 -5.21 20.20
CA LEU A 307 -5.06 -6.53 20.84
C LEU A 307 -5.53 -7.66 19.92
N ALA A 308 -6.15 -7.34 18.78
CA ALA A 308 -6.41 -8.32 17.73
C ALA A 308 -5.13 -8.78 17.02
N ASP A 309 -4.03 -8.09 17.24
CA ASP A 309 -2.71 -8.52 16.79
C ASP A 309 -2.09 -9.48 17.82
N HIS A 310 -2.03 -10.75 17.47
CA HIS A 310 -1.44 -11.78 18.35
C HIS A 310 0.07 -11.62 18.60
N SER A 311 0.76 -10.79 17.83
CA SER A 311 2.17 -10.46 18.06
C SER A 311 2.36 -9.47 19.21
N VAL A 312 1.31 -8.75 19.62
CA VAL A 312 1.38 -7.73 20.66
C VAL A 312 1.53 -8.38 22.03
N GLN A 313 2.64 -8.08 22.69
CA GLN A 313 3.02 -8.55 24.03
C GLN A 313 2.92 -7.47 25.11
N GLY A 314 2.70 -6.23 24.73
CA GLY A 314 2.49 -5.10 25.61
C GLY A 314 1.97 -3.88 24.88
N VAL A 315 1.32 -2.95 25.58
CA VAL A 315 0.75 -1.74 24.98
C VAL A 315 1.30 -0.50 25.67
N LEU A 316 1.81 0.45 24.89
CA LEU A 316 2.17 1.78 25.33
C LEU A 316 1.12 2.79 24.90
N ILE A 317 0.49 3.44 25.88
CA ILE A 317 -0.42 4.55 25.68
C ILE A 317 0.31 5.83 26.02
N ASN A 318 0.41 6.74 25.06
CA ASN A 318 1.10 8.01 25.25
C ASN A 318 0.22 9.17 24.80
N ILE A 319 -0.37 9.86 25.77
CA ILE A 319 -1.33 10.94 25.53
C ILE A 319 -0.76 12.27 26.02
N PHE A 320 -0.83 13.26 25.14
CA PHE A 320 -0.60 14.64 25.50
C PHE A 320 -1.94 15.40 25.51
N GLY A 321 -2.39 15.80 26.67
CA GLY A 321 -3.63 16.54 26.88
C GLY A 321 -3.48 18.00 26.47
N GLY A 322 -3.88 18.28 25.25
CA GLY A 322 -4.09 19.64 24.75
C GLY A 322 -5.60 19.96 24.77
N ILE A 323 -6.25 19.78 23.62
CA ILE A 323 -7.72 19.87 23.48
C ILE A 323 -8.39 18.72 24.24
N VAL A 324 -7.85 17.51 24.10
CA VAL A 324 -8.31 16.32 24.84
C VAL A 324 -7.79 16.39 26.27
N ARG A 325 -8.65 16.11 27.25
CA ARG A 325 -8.30 16.10 28.68
C ARG A 325 -7.85 14.69 29.08
N CYS A 326 -6.76 14.62 29.82
CA CYS A 326 -6.19 13.34 30.28
C CYS A 326 -7.11 12.54 31.22
N ASP A 327 -7.95 13.20 32.03
CA ASP A 327 -8.93 12.54 32.88
C ASP A 327 -9.99 11.78 32.08
N MET A 328 -10.50 12.37 30.98
CA MET A 328 -11.44 11.70 30.08
C MET A 328 -10.80 10.48 29.37
N ILE A 329 -9.55 10.61 28.99
CA ILE A 329 -8.82 9.49 28.39
C ILE A 329 -8.56 8.39 29.42
N ALA A 330 -8.21 8.74 30.66
CA ALA A 330 -8.04 7.75 31.73
C ALA A 330 -9.31 6.95 31.96
N GLU A 331 -10.48 7.60 32.03
CA GLU A 331 -11.79 6.93 32.14
C GLU A 331 -12.04 6.00 30.94
N ALA A 332 -11.71 6.44 29.73
CA ALA A 332 -11.85 5.64 28.51
C ALA A 332 -10.91 4.41 28.51
N ILE A 333 -9.65 4.57 28.96
CA ILE A 333 -8.69 3.48 29.12
C ILE A 333 -9.19 2.45 30.12
N ILE A 334 -9.64 2.92 31.30
CA ILE A 334 -10.19 2.05 32.36
C ILE A 334 -11.36 1.22 31.81
N ALA A 335 -12.30 1.87 31.14
CA ALA A 335 -13.45 1.19 30.54
C ALA A 335 -13.01 0.18 29.46
N ALA A 336 -12.08 0.55 28.59
CA ALA A 336 -11.56 -0.33 27.54
C ALA A 336 -10.87 -1.57 28.13
N VAL A 337 -9.99 -1.39 29.12
CA VAL A 337 -9.26 -2.50 29.76
C VAL A 337 -10.22 -3.47 30.47
N GLN A 338 -11.30 -2.96 31.07
CA GLN A 338 -12.34 -3.78 31.68
C GLN A 338 -13.17 -4.55 30.64
N GLU A 339 -13.56 -3.88 29.55
CA GLU A 339 -14.38 -4.47 28.50
C GLU A 339 -13.65 -5.56 27.71
N VAL A 340 -12.37 -5.32 27.38
CA VAL A 340 -11.57 -6.18 26.48
C VAL A 340 -10.83 -7.28 27.24
N ASN A 341 -10.81 -7.26 28.58
CA ASN A 341 -10.07 -8.21 29.42
C ASN A 341 -8.58 -8.32 29.03
N VAL A 342 -7.88 -7.19 29.10
CA VAL A 342 -6.49 -7.06 28.65
C VAL A 342 -5.56 -7.95 29.52
N THR A 343 -4.82 -8.82 28.88
CA THR A 343 -3.91 -9.79 29.54
C THR A 343 -2.44 -9.38 29.46
N VAL A 344 -2.10 -8.43 28.56
CA VAL A 344 -0.74 -7.94 28.37
C VAL A 344 -0.46 -6.71 29.26
N PRO A 345 0.80 -6.41 29.61
CA PRO A 345 1.14 -5.21 30.35
C PRO A 345 0.76 -3.95 29.55
N VAL A 346 0.20 -2.97 30.25
CA VAL A 346 -0.17 -1.66 29.69
C VAL A 346 0.56 -0.57 30.45
N VAL A 347 1.41 0.16 29.74
CA VAL A 347 2.11 1.34 30.25
C VAL A 347 1.37 2.58 29.77
N VAL A 348 1.06 3.50 30.68
CA VAL A 348 0.30 4.72 30.36
C VAL A 348 1.12 5.94 30.79
N ARG A 349 1.37 6.81 29.80
CA ARG A 349 1.92 8.15 30.03
C ARG A 349 0.86 9.18 29.69
N LEU A 350 0.49 9.99 30.66
CA LEU A 350 -0.38 11.14 30.52
C LEU A 350 0.38 12.42 30.82
N GLU A 351 0.28 13.42 29.97
CA GLU A 351 0.90 14.72 30.16
C GLU A 351 -0.01 15.84 29.62
N GLY A 352 0.10 17.04 30.17
CA GLY A 352 -0.71 18.19 29.77
C GLY A 352 -1.98 18.36 30.60
N ASN A 353 -3.09 18.76 29.95
CA ASN A 353 -4.31 19.14 30.65
C ASN A 353 -4.93 18.00 31.46
N ASN A 354 -5.11 18.20 32.78
CA ASN A 354 -5.63 17.24 33.76
C ASN A 354 -4.81 15.94 33.86
N ALA A 355 -3.50 15.97 33.56
CA ALA A 355 -2.64 14.78 33.63
C ALA A 355 -2.58 14.16 35.02
N GLU A 356 -2.44 14.98 36.08
CA GLU A 356 -2.42 14.52 37.51
C GLU A 356 -3.73 13.83 37.88
N LEU A 357 -4.87 14.39 37.47
CA LEU A 357 -6.19 13.79 37.73
C LEU A 357 -6.33 12.46 36.99
N GLY A 358 -5.90 12.42 35.72
CA GLY A 358 -5.92 11.21 34.89
C GLY A 358 -5.03 10.11 35.48
N ALA A 359 -3.81 10.42 35.93
CA ALA A 359 -2.92 9.47 36.59
C ALA A 359 -3.53 8.92 37.88
N LYS A 360 -4.14 9.78 38.72
CA LYS A 360 -4.84 9.37 39.93
C LYS A 360 -5.99 8.41 39.62
N LEU A 361 -6.81 8.68 38.62
CA LEU A 361 -7.91 7.79 38.19
C LEU A 361 -7.39 6.39 37.77
N LEU A 362 -6.27 6.36 37.04
CA LEU A 362 -5.62 5.09 36.63
C LEU A 362 -5.14 4.30 37.86
N ASP A 363 -4.46 4.95 38.80
CA ASP A 363 -3.93 4.32 40.00
C ASP A 363 -5.05 3.80 40.95
N GLU A 364 -6.16 4.55 41.06
CA GLU A 364 -7.33 4.17 41.86
C GLU A 364 -8.23 3.12 41.19
N SER A 365 -8.04 2.82 39.91
CA SER A 365 -8.87 1.87 39.14
C SER A 365 -8.76 0.41 39.59
N GLY A 366 -7.70 0.05 40.29
CA GLY A 366 -7.38 -1.32 40.71
C GLY A 366 -6.94 -2.23 39.53
N LEU A 367 -6.75 -1.67 38.34
CA LEU A 367 -6.26 -2.38 37.16
C LEU A 367 -4.73 -2.46 37.19
N LYS A 368 -4.19 -3.49 36.52
CA LYS A 368 -2.73 -3.66 36.35
C LYS A 368 -2.18 -2.71 35.28
N LEU A 369 -2.25 -1.40 35.53
CA LEU A 369 -1.70 -0.37 34.69
C LEU A 369 -0.39 0.15 35.27
N ILE A 370 0.57 0.44 34.41
CA ILE A 370 1.90 0.96 34.81
C ILE A 370 1.96 2.43 34.43
N SER A 371 1.90 3.32 35.39
CA SER A 371 2.04 4.75 35.16
C SER A 371 3.48 5.12 34.84
N ALA A 372 3.66 6.02 33.85
CA ALA A 372 4.97 6.51 33.43
C ALA A 372 5.06 8.04 33.44
N HIS A 373 6.23 8.54 33.85
CA HIS A 373 6.57 9.95 33.91
C HIS A 373 7.58 10.29 32.83
N GLY A 374 7.11 10.94 31.76
CA GLY A 374 7.96 11.28 30.64
C GLY A 374 8.10 10.15 29.60
N LEU A 375 8.59 10.53 28.42
CA LEU A 375 8.62 9.65 27.25
C LEU A 375 9.66 8.52 27.38
N ALA A 376 10.83 8.83 27.94
CA ALA A 376 11.90 7.87 28.17
C ALA A 376 11.51 6.80 29.20
N ASP A 377 10.92 7.20 30.33
CA ASP A 377 10.43 6.28 31.38
C ASP A 377 9.33 5.36 30.84
N ALA A 378 8.45 5.88 29.99
CA ALA A 378 7.41 5.09 29.35
C ALA A 378 7.99 4.00 28.42
N ALA A 379 9.00 4.35 27.63
CA ALA A 379 9.67 3.41 26.72
C ALA A 379 10.46 2.34 27.51
N GLU A 380 11.20 2.74 28.53
CA GLU A 380 11.94 1.81 29.41
C GLU A 380 11.01 0.80 30.06
N LYS A 381 9.90 1.28 30.66
CA LYS A 381 8.91 0.42 31.35
C LYS A 381 8.24 -0.57 30.41
N ILE A 382 7.79 -0.13 29.23
CA ILE A 382 7.12 -1.05 28.31
C ILE A 382 8.09 -2.09 27.73
N VAL A 383 9.31 -1.68 27.39
CA VAL A 383 10.32 -2.61 26.87
C VAL A 383 10.74 -3.62 27.94
N ALA A 384 10.88 -3.20 29.19
CA ALA A 384 11.16 -4.10 30.29
C ALA A 384 10.01 -5.08 30.54
N ALA A 385 8.75 -4.60 30.51
CA ALA A 385 7.57 -5.42 30.76
C ALA A 385 7.32 -6.49 29.68
N VAL A 386 7.72 -6.23 28.44
CA VAL A 386 7.62 -7.18 27.32
C VAL A 386 8.75 -8.22 27.32
N LYS A 387 9.90 -7.92 27.93
CA LYS A 387 11.05 -8.85 28.06
C LYS A 387 10.95 -9.77 29.27
N ALA A 388 10.07 -9.45 30.23
CA ALA A 388 9.86 -10.22 31.45
C ALA A 388 8.91 -11.40 31.23
#